data_3442a093496d061e73d7a8758b40a808
#
_entry.id   3442a093496d061e73d7a8758b40a808
#
_cell.length_a   1.000
_cell.length_b   1.000
_cell.length_c   1.000
_cell.angle_alpha   90.00
_cell.angle_beta   90.00
_cell.angle_gamma   90.00
#
_symmetry.space_group_name_H-M   'P 1'
#
loop_
_entity.id
_entity.type
_entity.pdbx_description
1 polymer ?
#
loop_
_entity_poly.entity_id
_entity_poly.type
_entity_poly.pdbx_seq_one_letter_code
_entity_poly.pdbx_strand_id
1 'polypeptide(L)'
;EKTLSGLKRRRERDITWTFATGRHVLEMHHVIGEFSLDGFLITGNGTRIHSLEGEELYRQDLAPEAAEAVLHGKWDTQASMHVFNDGGWFTGQARPELLQAHVFSGFHYQLCDLKRMSAQHVTKICFCGDHDDLRRLRIQLNETLGDRAFLCFSAMDCLE
;
A
#
# COMPACT_ATOMS: atom_id res chain seq x y z
N GLU A 1 16.58 3.82 -20.75
CA GLU A 1 17.77 4.67 -21.05
C GLU A 1 17.43 6.16 -21.16
N LYS A 2 16.44 6.58 -21.96
CA LYS A 2 16.09 8.01 -22.15
C LYS A 2 15.60 8.68 -20.86
N THR A 3 14.81 7.99 -20.04
CA THR A 3 14.32 8.49 -18.76
C THR A 3 15.46 8.74 -17.78
N LEU A 4 16.40 7.80 -17.65
CA LEU A 4 17.57 7.89 -16.80
C LEU A 4 18.50 9.06 -17.17
N SER A 5 18.76 9.25 -18.48
CA SER A 5 19.58 10.35 -18.94
C SER A 5 18.90 11.72 -18.72
N GLY A 6 17.56 11.75 -18.75
CA GLY A 6 16.78 12.92 -18.40
C GLY A 6 16.85 13.28 -16.92
N LEU A 7 16.77 12.25 -16.05
CA LEU A 7 16.91 12.41 -14.59
C LEU A 7 18.29 12.94 -14.20
N LYS A 8 19.37 12.36 -14.77
CA LYS A 8 20.75 12.80 -14.52
C LYS A 8 21.01 14.27 -14.92
N ARG A 9 20.49 14.70 -16.07
CA ARG A 9 20.65 16.10 -16.55
C ARG A 9 19.95 17.13 -15.65
N ARG A 10 18.93 16.76 -14.90
CA ARG A 10 18.20 17.67 -14.00
C ARG A 10 18.87 17.82 -12.63
N ARG A 11 19.66 16.81 -12.19
CA ARG A 11 20.53 16.93 -11.02
C ARG A 11 21.51 18.10 -11.14
N GLU A 12 21.99 18.36 -12.35
CA GLU A 12 22.88 19.51 -12.67
C GLU A 12 22.20 20.88 -12.54
N ARG A 13 20.87 20.91 -12.27
CA ARG A 13 20.03 22.13 -12.18
C ARG A 13 19.38 22.34 -10.82
N ASP A 14 19.85 21.66 -9.77
CA ASP A 14 19.30 21.74 -8.40
C ASP A 14 17.79 21.45 -8.32
N ILE A 15 17.29 20.53 -9.14
CA ILE A 15 15.88 20.13 -9.12
C ILE A 15 15.72 18.91 -8.22
N THR A 16 14.99 19.08 -7.13
CA THR A 16 14.59 18.01 -6.22
C THR A 16 13.52 17.10 -6.86
N TRP A 17 13.68 15.81 -6.70
CA TRP A 17 12.75 14.80 -7.20
C TRP A 17 11.79 14.32 -6.12
N THR A 18 10.53 14.12 -6.50
CA THR A 18 9.56 13.43 -5.65
C THR A 18 8.91 12.31 -6.46
N PHE A 19 9.02 11.10 -5.97
CA PHE A 19 8.31 9.95 -6.50
C PHE A 19 7.10 9.68 -5.61
N ALA A 20 5.90 9.66 -6.19
CA ALA A 20 4.67 9.36 -5.47
C ALA A 20 4.03 8.09 -6.05
N THR A 21 3.66 7.15 -5.19
CA THR A 21 3.10 5.87 -5.59
C THR A 21 2.23 5.26 -4.49
N GLY A 22 1.26 4.42 -4.88
CA GLY A 22 0.53 3.55 -3.96
C GLY A 22 1.31 2.29 -3.53
N ARG A 23 2.49 2.02 -4.15
CA ARG A 23 3.32 0.86 -3.83
C ARG A 23 3.93 0.98 -2.45
N HIS A 24 4.32 -0.18 -1.89
CA HIS A 24 5.00 -0.26 -0.59
C HIS A 24 6.44 0.24 -0.69
N VAL A 25 6.97 0.84 0.40
CA VAL A 25 8.36 1.36 0.43
C VAL A 25 9.38 0.26 0.15
N LEU A 26 9.20 -0.96 0.68
CA LEU A 26 10.08 -2.10 0.43
C LEU A 26 10.15 -2.47 -1.06
N GLU A 27 9.02 -2.34 -1.77
CA GLU A 27 8.98 -2.55 -3.22
C GLU A 27 9.75 -1.47 -3.96
N MET A 28 9.60 -0.22 -3.54
CA MET A 28 10.24 0.92 -4.19
C MET A 28 11.75 0.93 -4.02
N HIS A 29 12.30 0.41 -2.93
CA HIS A 29 13.74 0.27 -2.76
C HIS A 29 14.39 -0.57 -3.87
N HIS A 30 13.72 -1.61 -4.36
CA HIS A 30 14.20 -2.40 -5.51
C HIS A 30 14.11 -1.63 -6.83
N VAL A 31 13.14 -0.72 -6.96
CA VAL A 31 12.92 0.06 -8.20
C VAL A 31 13.84 1.27 -8.27
N ILE A 32 14.11 1.93 -7.14
CA ILE A 32 14.82 3.21 -7.07
C ILE A 32 16.28 3.03 -6.63
N GLY A 33 16.65 1.92 -5.97
CA GLY A 33 17.95 1.71 -5.34
C GLY A 33 19.18 1.84 -6.26
N GLU A 34 18.99 1.80 -7.58
CA GLU A 34 20.06 2.03 -8.56
C GLU A 34 20.23 3.52 -8.95
N PHE A 35 19.35 4.39 -8.47
CA PHE A 35 19.36 5.81 -8.82
C PHE A 35 19.94 6.65 -7.68
N SER A 36 21.16 7.12 -7.84
CA SER A 36 21.73 8.16 -6.97
C SER A 36 21.04 9.49 -7.26
N LEU A 37 19.84 9.69 -6.73
CA LEU A 37 19.04 10.91 -6.87
C LEU A 37 18.79 11.51 -5.50
N ASP A 38 18.83 12.84 -5.41
CA ASP A 38 18.41 13.58 -4.22
C ASP A 38 16.89 13.84 -4.32
N GLY A 39 16.14 13.60 -3.26
CA GLY A 39 14.71 13.83 -3.29
C GLY A 39 13.91 13.03 -2.28
N PHE A 40 12.61 12.87 -2.59
CA PHE A 40 11.66 12.26 -1.69
C PHE A 40 10.89 11.12 -2.35
N LEU A 41 10.50 10.17 -1.53
CA LEU A 41 9.69 9.01 -1.90
C LEU A 41 8.41 9.01 -1.07
N ILE A 42 7.27 9.24 -1.72
CA ILE A 42 5.93 9.13 -1.13
C ILE A 42 5.38 7.76 -1.51
N THR A 43 5.08 6.91 -0.52
CA THR A 43 4.61 5.54 -0.72
C THR A 43 3.29 5.27 0.01
N GLY A 44 2.67 4.12 -0.27
CA GLY A 44 1.45 3.69 0.39
C GLY A 44 0.31 4.71 0.29
N ASN A 45 0.13 5.35 -0.88
CA ASN A 45 -0.86 6.41 -1.09
C ASN A 45 -0.69 7.64 -0.15
N GLY A 46 0.56 7.96 0.21
CA GLY A 46 0.87 9.10 1.08
C GLY A 46 1.03 8.75 2.55
N THR A 47 0.93 7.48 2.93
CA THR A 47 1.07 7.05 4.34
C THR A 47 2.50 7.08 4.84
N ARG A 48 3.48 7.15 3.93
CA ARG A 48 4.92 7.27 4.24
C ARG A 48 5.58 8.27 3.31
N ILE A 49 6.47 9.07 3.88
CA ILE A 49 7.41 9.91 3.12
C ILE A 49 8.81 9.60 3.64
N HIS A 50 9.69 9.25 2.73
CA HIS A 50 11.11 9.02 3.02
C HIS A 50 11.96 9.97 2.18
N SER A 51 13.14 10.32 2.68
CA SER A 51 14.22 10.79 1.80
C SER A 51 14.67 9.64 0.91
N LEU A 52 15.34 9.92 -0.21
CA LEU A 52 15.89 8.86 -1.07
C LEU A 52 17.10 8.17 -0.41
N GLU A 53 17.67 8.75 0.65
CA GLU A 53 18.70 8.14 1.52
C GLU A 53 18.09 7.17 2.54
N GLY A 54 16.74 7.10 2.66
CA GLY A 54 16.02 6.15 3.51
C GLY A 54 15.56 6.71 4.86
N GLU A 55 15.73 8.01 5.13
CA GLU A 55 15.19 8.62 6.34
C GLU A 55 13.67 8.74 6.26
N GLU A 56 12.93 8.22 7.25
CA GLU A 56 11.48 8.40 7.35
C GLU A 56 11.16 9.81 7.86
N LEU A 57 10.50 10.61 7.01
CA LEU A 57 10.14 12.00 7.29
C LEU A 57 8.69 12.17 7.72
N TYR A 58 7.83 11.25 7.32
CA TYR A 58 6.40 11.27 7.64
C TYR A 58 5.83 9.87 7.72
N ARG A 59 4.94 9.68 8.71
CA ARG A 59 4.19 8.43 8.95
C ARG A 59 2.73 8.75 9.26
N GLN A 60 1.84 8.03 8.60
CA GLN A 60 0.42 8.01 8.92
C GLN A 60 -0.08 6.56 8.88
N ASP A 61 -0.39 6.00 10.02
CA ASP A 61 -1.03 4.70 10.13
C ASP A 61 -2.55 4.86 10.22
N LEU A 62 -3.30 3.80 9.97
CA LEU A 62 -4.71 3.72 10.34
C LEU A 62 -4.82 3.84 11.87
N ALA A 63 -5.85 4.51 12.34
CA ALA A 63 -6.18 4.47 13.77
C ALA A 63 -6.36 3.01 14.20
N PRO A 64 -5.74 2.56 15.31
CA PRO A 64 -5.79 1.15 15.73
C PRO A 64 -7.22 0.63 15.86
N GLU A 65 -8.16 1.46 16.31
CA GLU A 65 -9.58 1.11 16.46
C GLU A 65 -10.27 0.87 15.11
N ALA A 66 -9.87 1.62 14.07
CA ALA A 66 -10.37 1.42 12.71
C ALA A 66 -9.77 0.15 12.10
N ALA A 67 -8.46 -0.04 12.25
CA ALA A 67 -7.78 -1.26 11.79
C ALA A 67 -8.33 -2.51 12.48
N GLU A 68 -8.56 -2.47 13.80
CA GLU A 68 -9.16 -3.53 14.59
C GLU A 68 -10.57 -3.90 14.08
N ALA A 69 -11.40 -2.87 13.85
CA ALA A 69 -12.76 -3.08 13.34
C ALA A 69 -12.76 -3.77 11.97
N VAL A 70 -11.79 -3.46 11.10
CA VAL A 70 -11.70 -4.09 9.77
C VAL A 70 -11.11 -5.50 9.85
N LEU A 71 -9.98 -5.68 10.57
CA LEU A 71 -9.27 -6.96 10.68
C LEU A 71 -10.11 -8.05 11.32
N HIS A 72 -10.85 -7.70 12.38
CA HIS A 72 -11.61 -8.66 13.19
C HIS A 72 -13.12 -8.59 12.93
N GLY A 73 -13.56 -7.71 12.04
CA GLY A 73 -14.94 -7.61 11.59
C GLY A 73 -15.38 -8.88 10.83
N LYS A 74 -16.68 -9.11 10.82
CA LYS A 74 -17.30 -10.16 10.01
C LYS A 74 -17.91 -9.50 8.78
N TRP A 75 -17.29 -9.73 7.64
CA TRP A 75 -17.71 -9.13 6.37
C TRP A 75 -18.39 -10.19 5.50
N ASP A 76 -19.56 -9.87 4.98
CA ASP A 76 -20.25 -10.71 3.99
C ASP A 76 -19.65 -10.44 2.60
N THR A 77 -18.53 -11.11 2.33
CA THR A 77 -17.76 -10.94 1.10
C THR A 77 -16.95 -12.19 0.77
N GLN A 78 -16.73 -12.43 -0.54
CA GLN A 78 -15.79 -13.41 -1.07
C GLN A 78 -14.42 -12.77 -1.40
N ALA A 79 -14.30 -11.46 -1.25
CA ALA A 79 -13.04 -10.75 -1.50
C ALA A 79 -11.95 -11.17 -0.49
N SER A 80 -10.72 -11.24 -0.96
CA SER A 80 -9.57 -11.48 -0.10
C SER A 80 -9.11 -10.19 0.56
N MET A 81 -8.86 -10.24 1.87
CA MET A 81 -8.29 -9.13 2.64
C MET A 81 -6.77 -9.16 2.57
N HIS A 82 -6.18 -8.01 2.32
CA HIS A 82 -4.75 -7.77 2.24
C HIS A 82 -4.38 -6.62 3.16
N VAL A 83 -3.41 -6.83 4.04
CA VAL A 83 -2.97 -5.89 5.06
C VAL A 83 -1.54 -5.48 4.80
N PHE A 84 -1.26 -4.19 4.92
CA PHE A 84 0.06 -3.62 4.72
C PHE A 84 0.51 -2.92 6.00
N ASN A 85 1.75 -3.16 6.39
CA ASN A 85 2.47 -2.46 7.45
C ASN A 85 3.96 -2.35 7.07
N ASP A 86 4.81 -1.81 7.93
CA ASP A 86 6.24 -1.66 7.62
C ASP A 86 6.95 -3.00 7.37
N GLY A 87 6.40 -4.12 7.86
CA GLY A 87 6.91 -5.47 7.62
C GLY A 87 6.56 -6.05 6.25
N GLY A 88 5.67 -5.40 5.49
CA GLY A 88 5.31 -5.80 4.14
C GLY A 88 3.81 -5.97 3.89
N TRP A 89 3.48 -6.94 3.09
CA TRP A 89 2.15 -7.29 2.60
C TRP A 89 1.72 -8.66 3.16
N PHE A 90 0.55 -8.71 3.79
CA PHE A 90 0.02 -9.90 4.48
C PHE A 90 -1.38 -10.23 3.99
N THR A 91 -1.71 -11.51 3.89
CA THR A 91 -3.05 -12.00 3.57
C THR A 91 -3.29 -13.38 4.17
N GLY A 92 -4.56 -13.69 4.45
CA GLY A 92 -4.95 -15.04 4.90
C GLY A 92 -5.22 -16.02 3.76
N GLN A 93 -5.21 -15.55 2.50
CA GLN A 93 -5.60 -16.34 1.34
C GLN A 93 -4.60 -16.17 0.20
N ALA A 94 -4.14 -17.28 -0.38
CA ALA A 94 -3.26 -17.24 -1.54
C ALA A 94 -3.99 -16.68 -2.78
N ARG A 95 -3.41 -15.68 -3.41
CA ARG A 95 -3.90 -15.00 -4.61
C ARG A 95 -2.73 -14.77 -5.58
N PRO A 96 -2.21 -15.84 -6.23
CA PRO A 96 -1.00 -15.76 -7.05
C PRO A 96 -1.15 -14.80 -8.25
N GLU A 97 -2.37 -14.57 -8.74
CA GLU A 97 -2.64 -13.63 -9.82
C GLU A 97 -2.27 -12.18 -9.45
N LEU A 98 -2.35 -11.80 -8.17
CA LEU A 98 -1.98 -10.46 -7.72
C LEU A 98 -0.46 -10.21 -7.78
N LEU A 99 0.35 -11.28 -7.76
CA LEU A 99 1.81 -11.17 -7.84
C LEU A 99 2.31 -10.71 -9.22
N GLN A 100 1.48 -10.83 -10.26
CA GLN A 100 1.86 -10.42 -11.63
C GLN A 100 2.23 -8.93 -11.70
N ALA A 101 1.54 -8.07 -10.94
CA ALA A 101 1.83 -6.64 -10.87
C ALA A 101 3.17 -6.31 -10.18
N HIS A 102 3.75 -7.28 -9.48
CA HIS A 102 4.96 -7.13 -8.65
C HIS A 102 6.15 -7.97 -9.14
N VAL A 103 6.04 -8.62 -10.29
CA VAL A 103 7.09 -9.51 -10.83
C VAL A 103 8.44 -8.79 -10.95
N PHE A 104 8.44 -7.53 -11.36
CA PHE A 104 9.67 -6.76 -11.55
C PHE A 104 10.39 -6.46 -10.23
N SER A 105 9.63 -6.16 -9.17
CA SER A 105 10.19 -5.83 -7.86
C SER A 105 10.42 -7.06 -6.98
N GLY A 106 9.82 -8.20 -7.32
CA GLY A 106 9.83 -9.40 -6.47
C GLY A 106 9.01 -9.23 -5.18
N PHE A 107 8.27 -8.14 -5.02
CA PHE A 107 7.45 -7.90 -3.84
C PHE A 107 6.29 -8.90 -3.80
N HIS A 108 6.10 -9.56 -2.67
CA HIS A 108 5.11 -10.62 -2.50
C HIS A 108 4.46 -10.58 -1.12
N TYR A 109 3.25 -11.13 -1.03
CA TYR A 109 2.57 -11.26 0.24
C TYR A 109 3.12 -12.42 1.08
N GLN A 110 2.93 -12.30 2.38
CA GLN A 110 3.15 -13.35 3.37
C GLN A 110 1.79 -13.89 3.81
N LEU A 111 1.65 -15.23 3.80
CA LEU A 111 0.45 -15.89 4.29
C LEU A 111 0.47 -15.94 5.82
N CYS A 112 -0.59 -15.46 6.45
CA CYS A 112 -0.74 -15.50 7.91
C CYS A 112 -2.20 -15.55 8.33
N ASP A 113 -2.46 -15.87 9.59
CA ASP A 113 -3.79 -15.73 10.18
C ASP A 113 -4.04 -14.26 10.56
N LEU A 114 -4.76 -13.54 9.69
CA LEU A 114 -5.08 -12.13 9.90
C LEU A 114 -5.87 -11.86 11.19
N LYS A 115 -6.62 -12.84 11.72
CA LYS A 115 -7.35 -12.71 12.99
C LYS A 115 -6.42 -12.60 14.20
N ARG A 116 -5.16 -13.02 14.05
CA ARG A 116 -4.13 -12.92 15.09
C ARG A 116 -3.18 -11.76 14.85
N MET A 117 -3.39 -11.02 13.78
CA MET A 117 -2.54 -9.88 13.43
C MET A 117 -2.86 -8.69 14.33
N SER A 118 -1.81 -7.98 14.76
CA SER A 118 -1.98 -6.72 15.50
C SER A 118 -2.58 -5.64 14.59
N ALA A 119 -3.53 -4.88 15.14
CA ALA A 119 -4.08 -3.70 14.50
C ALA A 119 -3.17 -2.46 14.62
N GLN A 120 -2.07 -2.56 15.39
CA GLN A 120 -1.09 -1.48 15.52
C GLN A 120 -0.23 -1.37 14.26
N HIS A 121 0.08 -0.13 13.87
CA HIS A 121 0.96 0.18 12.74
C HIS A 121 0.50 -0.35 11.38
N VAL A 122 -0.80 -0.57 11.21
CA VAL A 122 -1.37 -0.90 9.90
C VAL A 122 -1.41 0.36 9.05
N THR A 123 -0.78 0.31 7.88
CA THR A 123 -0.73 1.45 6.96
C THR A 123 -1.93 1.50 6.04
N LYS A 124 -2.35 0.33 5.56
CA LYS A 124 -3.41 0.18 4.58
C LYS A 124 -4.03 -1.21 4.66
N ILE A 125 -5.33 -1.31 4.39
CA ILE A 125 -6.03 -2.57 4.16
C ILE A 125 -6.70 -2.50 2.80
N CYS A 126 -6.54 -3.55 1.98
CA CYS A 126 -7.20 -3.69 0.69
C CYS A 126 -8.06 -4.95 0.67
N PHE A 127 -9.16 -4.88 -0.06
CA PHE A 127 -9.96 -6.04 -0.42
C PHE A 127 -9.92 -6.23 -1.94
N CYS A 128 -9.55 -7.44 -2.38
CA CYS A 128 -9.46 -7.78 -3.79
C CYS A 128 -10.46 -8.86 -4.16
N GLY A 129 -11.28 -8.60 -5.18
CA GLY A 129 -12.34 -9.51 -5.58
C GLY A 129 -13.25 -8.97 -6.67
N ASP A 130 -14.45 -9.57 -6.77
CA ASP A 130 -15.48 -9.12 -7.71
C ASP A 130 -15.96 -7.70 -7.37
N HIS A 131 -16.15 -6.88 -8.40
CA HIS A 131 -16.51 -5.47 -8.23
C HIS A 131 -17.85 -5.26 -7.53
N ASP A 132 -18.88 -6.05 -7.86
CA ASP A 132 -20.19 -5.89 -7.23
C ASP A 132 -20.18 -6.38 -5.79
N ASP A 133 -19.38 -7.40 -5.48
CA ASP A 133 -19.11 -7.83 -4.11
C ASP A 133 -18.40 -6.73 -3.31
N LEU A 134 -17.38 -6.13 -3.86
CA LEU A 134 -16.64 -5.01 -3.25
C LEU A 134 -17.54 -3.78 -3.03
N ARG A 135 -18.50 -3.51 -3.92
CA ARG A 135 -19.47 -2.41 -3.72
C ARG A 135 -20.36 -2.66 -2.50
N ARG A 136 -20.84 -3.91 -2.31
CA ARG A 136 -21.62 -4.28 -1.12
C ARG A 136 -20.76 -4.18 0.14
N LEU A 137 -19.54 -4.68 0.08
CA LEU A 137 -18.58 -4.58 1.18
C LEU A 137 -18.29 -3.13 1.57
N ARG A 138 -18.13 -2.23 0.59
CA ARG A 138 -17.90 -0.80 0.84
C ARG A 138 -19.03 -0.18 1.68
N ILE A 139 -20.28 -0.59 1.46
CA ILE A 139 -21.43 -0.11 2.26
C ILE A 139 -21.26 -0.55 3.72
N GLN A 140 -20.98 -1.84 3.95
CA GLN A 140 -20.78 -2.40 5.30
C GLN A 140 -19.61 -1.70 6.03
N LEU A 141 -18.50 -1.47 5.32
CA LEU A 141 -17.33 -0.76 5.85
C LEU A 141 -17.65 0.68 6.20
N ASN A 142 -18.36 1.42 5.34
CA ASN A 142 -18.77 2.80 5.61
C ASN A 142 -19.69 2.90 6.83
N GLU A 143 -20.66 1.99 6.96
CA GLU A 143 -21.54 1.93 8.12
C GLU A 143 -20.79 1.66 9.42
N THR A 144 -19.75 0.81 9.35
CA THR A 144 -18.95 0.46 10.52
C THR A 144 -17.93 1.53 10.88
N LEU A 145 -17.25 2.10 9.90
CA LEU A 145 -16.11 3.00 10.10
C LEU A 145 -16.53 4.48 10.20
N GLY A 146 -17.60 4.89 9.51
CA GLY A 146 -17.94 6.31 9.40
C GLY A 146 -16.77 7.12 8.88
N ASP A 147 -16.44 8.20 9.57
CA ASP A 147 -15.35 9.11 9.19
C ASP A 147 -13.95 8.67 9.71
N ARG A 148 -13.85 7.47 10.31
CA ARG A 148 -12.57 6.97 10.87
C ARG A 148 -11.57 6.47 9.84
N ALA A 149 -12.03 6.19 8.61
CA ALA A 149 -11.17 5.80 7.51
C ALA A 149 -11.75 6.27 6.17
N PHE A 150 -10.86 6.49 5.21
CA PHE A 150 -11.24 6.80 3.84
C PHE A 150 -11.27 5.52 3.02
N LEU A 151 -12.33 5.34 2.24
CA LEU A 151 -12.52 4.17 1.38
C LEU A 151 -12.56 4.59 -0.09
N CYS A 152 -11.69 4.01 -0.90
CA CYS A 152 -11.68 4.24 -2.34
C CYS A 152 -11.44 2.96 -3.15
N PHE A 153 -11.93 2.95 -4.38
CA PHE A 153 -11.54 1.95 -5.37
C PHE A 153 -10.26 2.42 -6.06
N SER A 154 -9.16 1.68 -5.88
CA SER A 154 -7.91 1.90 -6.62
C SER A 154 -7.92 1.20 -7.99
N ALA A 155 -8.76 0.16 -8.12
CA ALA A 155 -9.06 -0.56 -9.35
C ALA A 155 -10.47 -1.14 -9.28
N MET A 156 -10.99 -1.67 -10.40
CA MET A 156 -12.32 -2.30 -10.44
C MET A 156 -12.43 -3.49 -9.48
N ASP A 157 -11.34 -4.17 -9.23
CA ASP A 157 -11.19 -5.37 -8.41
C ASP A 157 -10.46 -5.12 -7.09
N CYS A 158 -10.25 -3.85 -6.70
CA CYS A 158 -9.53 -3.48 -5.48
C CYS A 158 -10.19 -2.29 -4.77
N LEU A 159 -10.65 -2.53 -3.54
CA LEU A 159 -11.16 -1.53 -2.58
C LEU A 159 -10.10 -1.35 -1.47
N GLU A 160 -9.69 -0.10 -1.25
CA GLU A 160 -8.71 0.28 -0.22
C GLU A 160 -9.36 1.15 0.85
#